data_b6ebae2b9c1dceeca76f5010a736f3e1
#
_entry.id   b6ebae2b9c1dceeca76f5010a736f3e1
#
_cell.length_a   1.000
_cell.length_b   1.000
_cell.length_c   1.000
_cell.angle_alpha   90.00
_cell.angle_beta   90.00
_cell.angle_gamma   90.00
#
_symmetry.space_group_name_H-M   'P 1'
#
loop_
_entity.id
_entity.type
_entity.pdbx_description
1 polymer ?
#
loop_
_entity_poly.entity_id
_entity_poly.type
_entity_poly.pdbx_seq_one_letter_code
_entity_poly.pdbx_strand_id
1 'polypeptide(L)'
;MPDIQFTPAQQAAVEARGGSLLVSAAAGSGKTRVLVERVVGLITDPNHPIEADQLLIVTFTNAAAAKLRGDIAARLGEEVRAHPENARLRRQQMLLQRASIGTVDAFCLHFVQQNFAALDIPPDFETAEEADLARIEQETLAEVLETAYQDADFRAYADLFDRGRSDATAGETVLE
;
A
#
# COMPACT_ATOMS: atom_id res chain seq x y z
N MET A 1 -28.65 13.21 -7.32
CA MET A 1 -27.74 12.98 -8.45
C MET A 1 -28.48 12.18 -9.51
N PRO A 2 -28.18 12.31 -10.82
CA PRO A 2 -28.84 11.49 -11.82
C PRO A 2 -28.60 10.00 -11.51
N ASP A 3 -29.65 9.21 -11.67
CA ASP A 3 -29.65 7.75 -11.47
C ASP A 3 -28.68 7.14 -12.48
N ILE A 4 -27.47 6.84 -12.04
CA ILE A 4 -26.43 6.34 -12.94
C ILE A 4 -26.62 4.83 -13.02
N GLN A 5 -27.15 4.41 -14.16
CA GLN A 5 -27.32 2.99 -14.46
C GLN A 5 -25.95 2.31 -14.67
N PHE A 6 -25.68 1.30 -13.90
CA PHE A 6 -24.55 0.41 -14.12
C PHE A 6 -24.85 -0.51 -15.32
N THR A 7 -23.81 -0.84 -16.07
CA THR A 7 -23.92 -1.93 -17.05
C THR A 7 -24.11 -3.27 -16.30
N PRO A 8 -24.66 -4.31 -16.96
CA PRO A 8 -24.82 -5.62 -16.30
C PRO A 8 -23.52 -6.17 -15.71
N ALA A 9 -22.38 -5.96 -16.38
CA ALA A 9 -21.07 -6.40 -15.88
C ALA A 9 -20.61 -5.60 -14.65
N GLN A 10 -20.86 -4.30 -14.62
CA GLN A 10 -20.57 -3.44 -13.45
C GLN A 10 -21.46 -3.83 -12.28
N GLN A 11 -22.74 -4.05 -12.51
CA GLN A 11 -23.70 -4.47 -11.49
C GLN A 11 -23.29 -5.84 -10.89
N ALA A 12 -22.93 -6.79 -11.72
CA ALA A 12 -22.43 -8.09 -11.29
C ALA A 12 -21.17 -7.95 -10.41
N ALA A 13 -20.25 -7.02 -10.74
CA ALA A 13 -19.07 -6.74 -9.94
C ALA A 13 -19.41 -6.10 -8.58
N VAL A 14 -20.42 -5.24 -8.52
CA VAL A 14 -20.90 -4.63 -7.25
C VAL A 14 -21.54 -5.70 -6.37
N GLU A 15 -22.35 -6.60 -6.93
CA GLU A 15 -23.16 -7.57 -6.20
C GLU A 15 -22.40 -8.85 -5.83
N ALA A 16 -21.30 -9.18 -6.52
CA ALA A 16 -20.56 -10.40 -6.26
C ALA A 16 -20.15 -10.52 -4.78
N ARG A 17 -20.40 -11.69 -4.18
CA ARG A 17 -20.07 -12.02 -2.79
C ARG A 17 -19.31 -13.34 -2.76
N GLY A 18 -18.41 -13.45 -1.78
CA GLY A 18 -17.55 -14.62 -1.59
C GLY A 18 -16.49 -14.78 -2.68
N GLY A 19 -15.42 -15.50 -2.37
CA GLY A 19 -14.33 -15.80 -3.30
C GLY A 19 -13.53 -14.59 -3.78
N SER A 20 -12.70 -14.81 -4.81
CA SER A 20 -11.87 -13.77 -5.43
C SER A 20 -12.57 -13.23 -6.68
N LEU A 21 -12.56 -11.92 -6.87
CA LEU A 21 -13.12 -11.22 -8.02
C LEU A 21 -12.02 -10.43 -8.73
N LEU A 22 -11.76 -10.74 -9.99
CA LEU A 22 -10.90 -9.96 -10.86
C LEU A 22 -11.77 -9.08 -11.78
N VAL A 23 -11.56 -7.76 -11.73
CA VAL A 23 -12.23 -6.79 -12.60
C VAL A 23 -11.22 -6.21 -13.58
N SER A 24 -11.33 -6.61 -14.86
CA SER A 24 -10.52 -6.05 -15.95
C SER A 24 -11.36 -5.06 -16.76
N ALA A 25 -10.87 -3.84 -16.93
CA ALA A 25 -11.59 -2.81 -17.64
C ALA A 25 -10.63 -1.68 -18.10
N ALA A 26 -10.93 -1.05 -19.23
CA ALA A 26 -10.16 0.06 -19.78
C ALA A 26 -10.12 1.29 -18.85
N ALA A 27 -9.20 2.21 -19.09
CA ALA A 27 -9.19 3.50 -18.41
C ALA A 27 -10.52 4.26 -18.66
N GLY A 28 -11.03 4.95 -17.65
CA GLY A 28 -12.29 5.68 -17.76
C GLY A 28 -13.59 4.84 -17.71
N SER A 29 -13.50 3.52 -17.60
CA SER A 29 -14.66 2.61 -17.56
C SER A 29 -15.44 2.62 -16.23
N GLY A 30 -15.10 3.49 -15.28
CA GLY A 30 -15.80 3.60 -14.01
C GLY A 30 -15.37 2.57 -12.93
N LYS A 31 -14.19 1.93 -13.05
CA LYS A 31 -13.68 0.98 -12.04
C LYS A 31 -13.74 1.48 -10.60
N THR A 32 -13.26 2.70 -10.37
CA THR A 32 -13.28 3.30 -9.03
C THR A 32 -14.70 3.43 -8.49
N ARG A 33 -15.65 3.80 -9.33
CA ARG A 33 -17.05 3.91 -8.94
C ARG A 33 -17.65 2.56 -8.58
N VAL A 34 -17.39 1.52 -9.40
CA VAL A 34 -17.81 0.15 -9.10
C VAL A 34 -17.24 -0.30 -7.76
N LEU A 35 -15.97 0.02 -7.48
CA LEU A 35 -15.34 -0.28 -6.21
C LEU A 35 -16.04 0.43 -5.03
N VAL A 36 -16.32 1.72 -5.16
CA VAL A 36 -17.04 2.50 -4.12
C VAL A 36 -18.41 1.91 -3.83
N GLU A 37 -19.21 1.65 -4.85
CA GLU A 37 -20.55 1.05 -4.68
C GLU A 37 -20.46 -0.37 -4.09
N ARG A 38 -19.48 -1.17 -4.51
CA ARG A 38 -19.24 -2.49 -3.92
C ARG A 38 -18.91 -2.39 -2.43
N VAL A 39 -18.00 -1.49 -2.04
CA VAL A 39 -17.60 -1.28 -0.64
C VAL A 39 -18.79 -0.84 0.20
N VAL A 40 -19.54 0.16 -0.27
CA VAL A 40 -20.73 0.62 0.44
C VAL A 40 -21.79 -0.49 0.50
N GLY A 41 -21.99 -1.22 -0.60
CA GLY A 41 -22.89 -2.38 -0.62
C GLY A 41 -22.50 -3.50 0.35
N LEU A 42 -21.21 -3.72 0.60
CA LEU A 42 -20.74 -4.67 1.62
C LEU A 42 -21.02 -4.17 3.04
N ILE A 43 -20.80 -2.87 3.30
CA ILE A 43 -21.07 -2.25 4.60
C ILE A 43 -22.57 -2.24 4.90
N THR A 44 -23.42 -2.01 3.90
CA THR A 44 -24.87 -1.85 4.04
C THR A 44 -25.64 -3.14 3.80
N ASP A 45 -24.99 -4.24 3.52
CA ASP A 45 -25.63 -5.54 3.24
C ASP A 45 -26.57 -5.92 4.42
N PRO A 46 -27.84 -6.21 4.16
CA PRO A 46 -28.79 -6.49 5.23
C PRO A 46 -28.59 -7.88 5.86
N ASN A 47 -27.96 -8.81 5.15
CA ASN A 47 -27.82 -10.20 5.59
C ASN A 47 -26.43 -10.48 6.18
N HIS A 48 -25.39 -9.97 5.52
CA HIS A 48 -23.99 -10.22 5.89
C HIS A 48 -23.17 -8.92 5.85
N PRO A 49 -23.52 -7.93 6.67
CA PRO A 49 -22.81 -6.66 6.67
C PRO A 49 -21.39 -6.82 7.23
N ILE A 50 -20.42 -6.17 6.59
CA ILE A 50 -19.08 -6.03 7.15
C ILE A 50 -18.96 -4.70 7.91
N GLU A 51 -18.06 -4.64 8.88
CA GLU A 51 -17.72 -3.38 9.55
C GLU A 51 -16.69 -2.62 8.71
N ALA A 52 -16.83 -1.29 8.65
CA ALA A 52 -15.95 -0.48 7.79
C ALA A 52 -14.47 -0.55 8.19
N ASP A 53 -14.16 -0.75 9.47
CA ASP A 53 -12.80 -0.91 9.98
C ASP A 53 -12.17 -2.29 9.70
N GLN A 54 -12.94 -3.24 9.17
CA GLN A 54 -12.45 -4.53 8.68
C GLN A 54 -11.96 -4.48 7.22
N LEU A 55 -12.13 -3.33 6.55
CA LEU A 55 -11.71 -3.14 5.17
C LEU A 55 -10.21 -2.90 5.07
N LEU A 56 -9.58 -3.61 4.15
CA LEU A 56 -8.26 -3.31 3.63
C LEU A 56 -8.38 -2.96 2.15
N ILE A 57 -8.03 -1.74 1.80
CA ILE A 57 -8.04 -1.26 0.42
C ILE A 57 -6.67 -0.65 0.12
N VAL A 58 -5.97 -1.21 -0.86
CA VAL A 58 -4.63 -0.75 -1.24
C VAL A 58 -4.64 -0.10 -2.62
N THR A 59 -3.83 0.93 -2.77
CA THR A 59 -3.61 1.67 -4.02
C THR A 59 -2.11 1.88 -4.24
N PHE A 60 -1.72 2.36 -5.42
CA PHE A 60 -0.32 2.67 -5.72
C PHE A 60 0.13 4.05 -5.22
N THR A 61 -0.81 5.00 -4.98
CA THR A 61 -0.46 6.36 -4.59
C THR A 61 -1.32 6.86 -3.43
N ASN A 62 -0.74 7.71 -2.59
CA ASN A 62 -1.45 8.36 -1.48
C ASN A 62 -2.62 9.22 -1.97
N ALA A 63 -2.47 9.89 -3.12
CA ALA A 63 -3.53 10.69 -3.72
C ALA A 63 -4.75 9.83 -4.12
N ALA A 64 -4.50 8.63 -4.72
CA ALA A 64 -5.57 7.71 -5.08
C ALA A 64 -6.27 7.14 -3.83
N ALA A 65 -5.51 6.81 -2.77
CA ALA A 65 -6.05 6.34 -1.51
C ALA A 65 -6.93 7.40 -0.84
N ALA A 66 -6.46 8.65 -0.76
CA ALA A 66 -7.19 9.76 -0.17
C ALA A 66 -8.49 10.05 -0.94
N LYS A 67 -8.42 10.07 -2.28
CA LYS A 67 -9.60 10.23 -3.14
C LYS A 67 -10.60 9.12 -2.90
N LEU A 68 -10.17 7.86 -2.90
CA LEU A 68 -11.04 6.71 -2.72
C LEU A 68 -11.72 6.72 -1.35
N ARG A 69 -10.99 7.05 -0.28
CA ARG A 69 -11.55 7.25 1.06
C ARG A 69 -12.64 8.33 1.06
N GLY A 70 -12.40 9.45 0.39
CA GLY A 70 -13.36 10.55 0.25
C GLY A 70 -14.62 10.11 -0.51
N ASP A 71 -14.45 9.38 -1.63
CA ASP A 71 -15.56 8.91 -2.45
C ASP A 71 -16.44 7.90 -1.66
N ILE A 72 -15.83 6.96 -0.90
CA ILE A 72 -16.55 6.02 -0.04
C ILE A 72 -17.28 6.76 1.08
N ALA A 73 -16.61 7.73 1.75
CA ALA A 73 -17.22 8.51 2.82
C ALA A 73 -18.43 9.33 2.33
N ALA A 74 -18.31 9.95 1.16
CA ALA A 74 -19.41 10.71 0.54
C ALA A 74 -20.60 9.80 0.23
N ARG A 75 -20.37 8.65 -0.39
CA ARG A 75 -21.41 7.70 -0.77
C ARG A 75 -22.08 7.07 0.46
N LEU A 76 -21.30 6.68 1.48
CA LEU A 76 -21.85 6.19 2.74
C LEU A 76 -22.67 7.29 3.46
N GLY A 77 -22.23 8.55 3.37
CA GLY A 77 -22.96 9.70 3.88
C GLY A 77 -24.31 9.90 3.18
N GLU A 78 -24.45 9.55 1.91
CA GLU A 78 -25.74 9.53 1.20
C GLU A 78 -26.68 8.48 1.81
N GLU A 79 -26.19 7.26 2.12
CA GLU A 79 -26.96 6.22 2.78
C GLU A 79 -27.42 6.65 4.18
N VAL A 80 -26.53 7.29 4.96
CA VAL A 80 -26.89 7.83 6.29
C VAL A 80 -28.00 8.89 6.18
N ARG A 81 -27.94 9.76 5.17
CA ARG A 81 -29.00 10.78 4.94
C ARG A 81 -30.32 10.16 4.50
N ALA A 82 -30.27 9.10 3.69
CA ALA A 82 -31.46 8.39 3.24
C ALA A 82 -32.14 7.59 4.39
N HIS A 83 -31.35 7.15 5.37
CA HIS A 83 -31.79 6.33 6.49
C HIS A 83 -31.32 6.91 7.83
N PRO A 84 -31.79 8.10 8.22
CA PRO A 84 -31.29 8.82 9.40
C PRO A 84 -31.58 8.10 10.73
N GLU A 85 -32.58 7.23 10.77
CA GLU A 85 -32.91 6.38 11.93
C GLU A 85 -31.91 5.22 12.12
N ASN A 86 -31.14 4.86 11.08
CA ASN A 86 -30.24 3.72 11.14
C ASN A 86 -28.94 4.07 11.89
N ALA A 87 -28.92 3.75 13.19
CA ALA A 87 -27.76 3.99 14.05
C ALA A 87 -26.51 3.23 13.60
N ARG A 88 -26.68 2.05 12.94
CA ARG A 88 -25.57 1.29 12.42
C ARG A 88 -24.85 2.04 11.31
N LEU A 89 -25.54 2.63 10.35
CA LEU A 89 -24.92 3.40 9.27
C LEU A 89 -24.10 4.58 9.80
N ARG A 90 -24.62 5.30 10.80
CA ARG A 90 -23.85 6.38 11.45
C ARG A 90 -22.58 5.87 12.12
N ARG A 91 -22.64 4.69 12.76
CA ARG A 91 -21.46 4.05 13.34
C ARG A 91 -20.45 3.67 12.26
N GLN A 92 -20.88 3.14 11.11
CA GLN A 92 -20.00 2.78 10.01
C GLN A 92 -19.23 4.00 9.45
N GLN A 93 -19.88 5.16 9.41
CA GLN A 93 -19.24 6.40 8.99
C GLN A 93 -18.08 6.81 9.91
N MET A 94 -18.20 6.57 11.22
CA MET A 94 -17.09 6.76 12.17
C MET A 94 -16.01 5.68 12.02
N LEU A 95 -16.40 4.42 11.85
CA LEU A 95 -15.47 3.31 11.67
C LEU A 95 -14.66 3.41 10.39
N LEU A 96 -15.17 4.05 9.34
CA LEU A 96 -14.45 4.28 8.09
C LEU A 96 -13.14 5.06 8.28
N GLN A 97 -13.03 5.88 9.32
CA GLN A 97 -11.79 6.57 9.66
C GLN A 97 -10.68 5.60 10.09
N ARG A 98 -11.06 4.43 10.58
CA ARG A 98 -10.15 3.36 11.04
C ARG A 98 -9.89 2.30 9.97
N ALA A 99 -10.61 2.37 8.85
CA ALA A 99 -10.40 1.47 7.71
C ALA A 99 -8.98 1.62 7.14
N SER A 100 -8.34 0.51 6.82
CA SER A 100 -7.02 0.49 6.20
C SER A 100 -7.14 0.80 4.71
N ILE A 101 -7.16 2.10 4.36
CA ILE A 101 -7.18 2.57 2.98
C ILE A 101 -5.91 3.38 2.74
N GLY A 102 -4.95 2.84 1.98
CA GLY A 102 -3.64 3.45 1.82
C GLY A 102 -2.84 2.83 0.68
N THR A 103 -1.55 3.13 0.62
CA THR A 103 -0.61 2.41 -0.25
C THR A 103 -0.22 1.08 0.38
N VAL A 104 0.37 0.17 -0.43
CA VAL A 104 0.91 -1.09 0.07
C VAL A 104 1.96 -0.82 1.15
N ASP A 105 2.87 0.13 0.89
CA ASP A 105 3.93 0.48 1.84
C ASP A 105 3.39 1.02 3.16
N ALA A 106 2.37 1.92 3.10
CA ALA A 106 1.73 2.43 4.30
C ALA A 106 1.04 1.31 5.11
N PHE A 107 0.43 0.34 4.44
CA PHE A 107 -0.13 -0.84 5.11
C PHE A 107 0.97 -1.70 5.75
N CYS A 108 2.05 -2.00 5.01
CA CYS A 108 3.17 -2.79 5.53
C CYS A 108 3.83 -2.12 6.74
N LEU A 109 4.08 -0.82 6.66
CA LEU A 109 4.64 -0.05 7.78
C LEU A 109 3.74 -0.13 9.02
N HIS A 110 2.44 0.11 8.85
CA HIS A 110 1.49 0.03 9.96
C HIS A 110 1.41 -1.39 10.54
N PHE A 111 1.46 -2.43 9.69
CA PHE A 111 1.48 -3.82 10.14
C PHE A 111 2.74 -4.14 10.96
N VAL A 112 3.91 -3.69 10.51
CA VAL A 112 5.17 -3.84 11.26
C VAL A 112 5.10 -3.09 12.60
N GLN A 113 4.59 -1.84 12.60
CA GLN A 113 4.41 -1.06 13.82
C GLN A 113 3.48 -1.72 14.85
N GLN A 114 2.46 -2.46 14.41
CA GLN A 114 1.58 -3.21 15.31
C GLN A 114 2.20 -4.52 15.82
N ASN A 115 3.20 -5.05 15.14
CA ASN A 115 3.81 -6.34 15.43
C ASN A 115 5.31 -6.24 15.75
N PHE A 116 5.82 -5.07 16.12
CA PHE A 116 7.23 -4.79 16.34
C PHE A 116 7.89 -5.78 17.32
N ALA A 117 7.18 -6.16 18.38
CA ALA A 117 7.70 -7.09 19.38
C ALA A 117 7.92 -8.51 18.83
N ALA A 118 7.12 -8.96 17.86
CA ALA A 118 7.28 -10.25 17.20
C ALA A 118 8.44 -10.28 16.20
N LEU A 119 8.89 -9.10 15.77
CA LEU A 119 9.97 -8.91 14.80
C LEU A 119 11.30 -8.53 15.47
N ASP A 120 11.31 -8.40 16.81
CA ASP A 120 12.46 -7.92 17.58
C ASP A 120 12.98 -6.55 17.12
N ILE A 121 12.03 -5.66 16.75
CA ILE A 121 12.30 -4.30 16.29
C ILE A 121 11.93 -3.33 17.42
N PRO A 122 12.71 -2.26 17.66
CA PRO A 122 12.35 -1.23 18.63
C PRO A 122 10.99 -0.59 18.32
N PRO A 123 10.16 -0.24 19.31
CA PRO A 123 8.84 0.36 19.06
C PRO A 123 8.91 1.75 18.42
N ASP A 124 10.03 2.42 18.52
CA ASP A 124 10.33 3.75 18.01
C ASP A 124 11.15 3.73 16.70
N PHE A 125 11.14 2.59 15.99
CA PHE A 125 11.82 2.52 14.70
C PHE A 125 11.23 3.50 13.70
N GLU A 126 12.09 4.07 12.88
CA GLU A 126 11.74 4.98 11.79
C GLU A 126 12.15 4.38 10.45
N THR A 127 11.46 4.79 9.40
CA THR A 127 11.87 4.46 8.03
C THR A 127 13.04 5.36 7.66
N ALA A 128 14.15 4.77 7.23
CA ALA A 128 15.34 5.53 6.82
C ALA A 128 15.01 6.46 5.64
N GLU A 129 15.56 7.68 5.69
CA GLU A 129 15.51 8.58 4.55
C GLU A 129 16.56 8.19 3.51
N GLU A 130 16.41 8.67 2.27
CA GLU A 130 17.31 8.36 1.15
C GLU A 130 18.79 8.70 1.46
N ALA A 131 19.01 9.78 2.19
CA ALA A 131 20.35 10.19 2.62
C ALA A 131 20.97 9.20 3.63
N ASP A 132 20.16 8.62 4.53
CA ASP A 132 20.61 7.60 5.47
C ASP A 132 20.92 6.30 4.76
N LEU A 133 20.12 5.91 3.79
CA LEU A 133 20.36 4.72 2.96
C LEU A 133 21.68 4.85 2.22
N ALA A 134 21.92 5.97 1.54
CA ALA A 134 23.17 6.21 0.82
C ALA A 134 24.41 6.16 1.74
N ARG A 135 24.31 6.67 2.96
CA ARG A 135 25.39 6.58 3.95
C ARG A 135 25.63 5.14 4.39
N ILE A 136 24.56 4.40 4.71
CA ILE A 136 24.67 2.99 5.15
C ILE A 136 25.25 2.13 4.03
N GLU A 137 24.82 2.35 2.79
CA GLU A 137 25.36 1.65 1.60
C GLU A 137 26.86 1.89 1.45
N GLN A 138 27.32 3.13 1.57
CA GLN A 138 28.75 3.46 1.47
C GLN A 138 29.57 2.85 2.60
N GLU A 139 29.08 2.93 3.85
CA GLU A 139 29.74 2.36 5.02
C GLU A 139 29.85 0.82 4.87
N THR A 140 28.73 0.16 4.49
CA THR A 140 28.68 -1.29 4.27
C THR A 140 29.60 -1.72 3.12
N LEU A 141 29.58 -0.97 2.02
CA LEU A 141 30.46 -1.23 0.88
C LEU A 141 31.94 -1.15 1.27
N ALA A 142 32.32 -0.12 2.05
CA ALA A 142 33.69 0.02 2.52
C ALA A 142 34.10 -1.18 3.39
N GLU A 143 33.29 -1.63 4.33
CA GLU A 143 33.57 -2.79 5.17
C GLU A 143 33.69 -4.10 4.33
N VAL A 144 32.79 -4.29 3.37
CA VAL A 144 32.80 -5.46 2.48
C VAL A 144 34.07 -5.46 1.63
N LEU A 145 34.44 -4.33 1.04
CA LEU A 145 35.66 -4.20 0.24
C LEU A 145 36.91 -4.42 1.09
N GLU A 146 37.00 -3.85 2.30
CA GLU A 146 38.13 -4.04 3.20
C GLU A 146 38.31 -5.54 3.53
N THR A 147 37.21 -6.26 3.74
CA THR A 147 37.24 -7.71 3.96
C THR A 147 37.64 -8.46 2.69
N ALA A 148 37.08 -8.09 1.52
CA ALA A 148 37.36 -8.75 0.26
C ALA A 148 38.84 -8.56 -0.18
N TYR A 149 39.43 -7.42 0.09
CA TYR A 149 40.85 -7.15 -0.21
C TYR A 149 41.82 -7.96 0.67
N GLN A 150 41.36 -8.68 1.69
CA GLN A 150 42.18 -9.66 2.40
C GLN A 150 42.41 -10.93 1.57
N ASP A 151 41.50 -11.24 0.63
CA ASP A 151 41.62 -12.34 -0.29
C ASP A 151 42.58 -12.01 -1.44
N ALA A 152 43.55 -12.91 -1.72
CA ALA A 152 44.57 -12.71 -2.76
C ALA A 152 43.97 -12.76 -4.17
N ASP A 153 42.96 -13.61 -4.39
CA ASP A 153 42.31 -13.77 -5.68
C ASP A 153 41.46 -12.55 -6.02
N PHE A 154 40.73 -12.00 -4.99
CA PHE A 154 40.00 -10.77 -5.15
C PHE A 154 40.90 -9.59 -5.46
N ARG A 155 42.05 -9.45 -4.79
CA ARG A 155 43.05 -8.41 -5.12
C ARG A 155 43.53 -8.51 -6.55
N ALA A 156 43.90 -9.72 -6.98
CA ALA A 156 44.35 -9.95 -8.35
C ALA A 156 43.27 -9.62 -9.39
N TYR A 157 42.00 -9.90 -9.05
CA TYR A 157 40.85 -9.53 -9.89
C TYR A 157 40.67 -8.01 -9.95
N ALA A 158 40.64 -7.33 -8.77
CA ALA A 158 40.47 -5.90 -8.67
C ALA A 158 41.57 -5.12 -9.43
N ASP A 159 42.83 -5.58 -9.35
CA ASP A 159 43.98 -5.01 -10.08
C ASP A 159 43.81 -5.05 -11.62
N LEU A 160 43.01 -5.99 -12.14
CA LEU A 160 42.71 -6.06 -13.58
C LEU A 160 41.80 -4.92 -14.06
N PHE A 161 40.93 -4.42 -13.17
CA PHE A 161 39.99 -3.32 -13.46
C PHE A 161 40.57 -1.96 -13.09
N ASP A 162 41.50 -1.92 -12.14
CA ASP A 162 42.07 -0.68 -11.58
C ASP A 162 43.28 -0.21 -12.43
N ARG A 163 43.07 -0.02 -13.72
CA ARG A 163 44.08 0.65 -14.57
C ARG A 163 44.17 2.16 -14.25
N GLY A 164 44.43 2.50 -12.98
CA GLY A 164 44.65 3.87 -12.54
C GLY A 164 43.38 4.68 -12.22
N ARG A 165 42.27 4.02 -11.92
CA ARG A 165 41.05 4.63 -11.39
C ARG A 165 40.84 4.21 -9.93
N SER A 166 40.44 5.16 -9.09
CA SER A 166 40.28 5.00 -7.65
C SER A 166 39.26 3.92 -7.26
N ASP A 167 39.32 3.44 -6.01
CA ASP A 167 38.38 2.50 -5.36
C ASP A 167 36.88 2.79 -5.59
N ALA A 168 36.52 4.02 -5.97
CA ALA A 168 35.18 4.42 -6.35
C ALA A 168 34.61 3.59 -7.53
N THR A 169 35.46 3.19 -8.50
CA THR A 169 34.99 2.43 -9.68
C THR A 169 34.68 0.97 -9.35
N ALA A 170 35.42 0.36 -8.42
CA ALA A 170 35.12 -1.00 -7.93
C ALA A 170 33.80 -1.00 -7.12
N GLY A 171 33.57 0.06 -6.33
CA GLY A 171 32.34 0.23 -5.58
C GLY A 171 31.08 0.42 -6.45
N GLU A 172 31.17 1.24 -7.50
CA GLU A 172 30.07 1.42 -8.47
C GLU A 172 29.68 0.12 -9.17
N THR A 173 30.65 -0.72 -9.52
CA THR A 173 30.40 -2.01 -10.19
C THR A 173 29.73 -3.04 -9.27
N VAL A 174 29.91 -2.94 -7.97
CA VAL A 174 29.29 -3.85 -6.99
C VAL A 174 27.86 -3.44 -6.68
N LEU A 175 27.51 -2.16 -6.85
CA LEU A 175 26.17 -1.62 -6.56
C LEU A 175 25.23 -1.64 -7.79
N GLU A 176 25.70 -1.92 -9.02
CA GLU A 176 24.89 -2.16 -10.21
C GLU A 176 24.47 -3.65 -10.33
#